data_586936e0f4c145b27b16500a004e7bac
#
_entry.id   586936e0f4c145b27b16500a004e7bac
#
_cell.length_a   1.000
_cell.length_b   1.000
_cell.length_c   1.000
_cell.angle_alpha   90.00
_cell.angle_beta   90.00
_cell.angle_gamma   90.00
#
_symmetry.space_group_name_H-M   'P 1'
#
loop_
_entity.id
_entity.type
_entity.pdbx_description
1 polymer ?
#
loop_
_entity_poly.entity_id
_entity_poly.type
_entity_poly.pdbx_seq_one_letter_code
_entity_poly.pdbx_strand_id
1 'polypeptide(L)'
;MLRGARRERCKSMGMTMTQKILAAHAGLPEVKAGDLIEAKLDLVLGNDVTTPVAVSVFDKAGFTRVFDKDKIAIVLDHYTPCKTARDFARRFQITHFFDVGQVGIEHALLPEKGIVAPGELIIGADSHTCTYGALGAFSTGVGSTDMAAGMASGENWFRVPSAIKVVLTGKMRPYVSGKDVILHLIGLIGVDGALYKSIEFTGE
;
A
#
# COMPACT_ATOMS: atom_id res chain seq x y z
N MET A 1 -29.44 -45.29 -22.42
CA MET A 1 -28.14 -45.17 -21.72
C MET A 1 -27.69 -43.70 -21.78
N LEU A 2 -27.96 -42.96 -20.72
CA LEU A 2 -27.55 -41.56 -20.58
C LEU A 2 -26.15 -41.55 -19.94
N ARG A 3 -25.15 -41.17 -20.69
CA ARG A 3 -23.78 -40.94 -20.18
C ARG A 3 -23.77 -39.69 -19.33
N GLY A 4 -23.53 -39.83 -18.04
CA GLY A 4 -23.38 -38.74 -17.10
C GLY A 4 -22.23 -37.82 -17.49
N ALA A 5 -22.54 -36.56 -17.68
CA ALA A 5 -21.53 -35.53 -17.81
C ALA A 5 -20.75 -35.41 -16.50
N ARG A 6 -19.49 -35.80 -16.49
CA ARG A 6 -18.55 -35.46 -15.42
C ARG A 6 -18.45 -33.92 -15.36
N ARG A 7 -19.00 -33.33 -14.32
CA ARG A 7 -18.65 -31.97 -13.92
C ARG A 7 -17.15 -31.98 -13.59
N GLU A 8 -16.32 -31.48 -14.50
CA GLU A 8 -14.97 -31.09 -14.14
C GLU A 8 -15.08 -30.07 -13.02
N ARG A 9 -14.58 -30.42 -11.83
CA ARG A 9 -14.34 -29.46 -10.77
C ARG A 9 -13.33 -28.47 -11.34
N CYS A 10 -13.79 -27.26 -11.63
CA CYS A 10 -12.92 -26.13 -11.85
C CYS A 10 -12.01 -26.09 -10.62
N LYS A 11 -10.71 -26.40 -10.79
CA LYS A 11 -9.73 -26.19 -9.72
C LYS A 11 -9.81 -24.71 -9.40
N SER A 12 -10.24 -24.36 -8.19
CA SER A 12 -10.19 -22.97 -7.74
C SER A 12 -8.76 -22.49 -7.92
N MET A 13 -8.57 -21.52 -8.79
CA MET A 13 -7.26 -20.85 -8.86
C MET A 13 -7.01 -20.26 -7.49
N GLY A 14 -5.84 -20.53 -6.89
CA GLY A 14 -5.48 -19.98 -5.60
C GLY A 14 -5.46 -18.45 -5.66
N MET A 15 -5.71 -17.82 -4.52
CA MET A 15 -5.62 -16.34 -4.39
C MET A 15 -4.18 -15.87 -4.66
N THR A 16 -4.05 -14.71 -5.30
CA THR A 16 -2.80 -13.96 -5.39
C THR A 16 -2.36 -13.48 -4.00
N MET A 17 -1.11 -13.05 -3.87
CA MET A 17 -0.60 -12.49 -2.61
C MET A 17 -1.45 -11.30 -2.15
N THR A 18 -1.75 -10.37 -3.06
CA THR A 18 -2.64 -9.22 -2.82
C THR A 18 -4.02 -9.66 -2.33
N GLN A 19 -4.64 -10.65 -2.97
CA GLN A 19 -5.94 -11.15 -2.55
C GLN A 19 -5.91 -11.77 -1.16
N LYS A 20 -4.83 -12.48 -0.81
CA LYS A 20 -4.67 -13.07 0.53
C LYS A 20 -4.57 -12.01 1.61
N ILE A 21 -3.78 -10.95 1.37
CA ILE A 21 -3.63 -9.83 2.30
C ILE A 21 -4.98 -9.12 2.48
N LEU A 22 -5.63 -8.74 1.38
CA LEU A 22 -6.91 -8.05 1.43
C LEU A 22 -8.01 -8.88 2.10
N ALA A 23 -8.08 -10.18 1.81
CA ALA A 23 -9.04 -11.09 2.45
C ALA A 23 -8.83 -11.15 3.98
N ALA A 24 -7.57 -11.29 4.42
CA ALA A 24 -7.23 -11.34 5.84
C ALA A 24 -7.63 -10.04 6.57
N HIS A 25 -7.37 -8.88 5.98
CA HIS A 25 -7.68 -7.57 6.57
C HIS A 25 -9.18 -7.22 6.52
N ALA A 26 -9.92 -7.80 5.57
CA ALA A 26 -11.37 -7.71 5.49
C ALA A 26 -12.09 -8.77 6.37
N GLY A 27 -11.37 -9.71 6.99
CA GLY A 27 -11.97 -10.81 7.74
C GLY A 27 -12.74 -11.79 6.87
N LEU A 28 -12.38 -11.89 5.58
CA LEU A 28 -13.05 -12.75 4.60
C LEU A 28 -12.20 -14.00 4.29
N PRO A 29 -12.81 -15.16 4.01
CA PRO A 29 -12.08 -16.38 3.66
C PRO A 29 -11.44 -16.30 2.29
N GLU A 30 -12.03 -15.56 1.36
CA GLU A 30 -11.51 -15.32 0.01
C GLU A 30 -12.06 -14.02 -0.56
N VAL A 31 -11.32 -13.42 -1.49
CA VAL A 31 -11.76 -12.29 -2.31
C VAL A 31 -11.36 -12.51 -3.77
N LYS A 32 -12.06 -11.86 -4.70
CA LYS A 32 -11.83 -11.94 -6.14
C LYS A 32 -11.59 -10.55 -6.73
N ALA A 33 -10.85 -10.50 -7.82
CA ALA A 33 -10.66 -9.23 -8.55
C ALA A 33 -12.01 -8.60 -8.91
N GLY A 34 -12.16 -7.33 -8.55
CA GLY A 34 -13.38 -6.56 -8.73
C GLY A 34 -14.30 -6.47 -7.53
N ASP A 35 -14.14 -7.32 -6.51
CA ASP A 35 -14.90 -7.22 -5.26
C ASP A 35 -14.63 -5.88 -4.58
N LEU A 36 -15.67 -5.30 -4.00
CA LEU A 36 -15.57 -4.13 -3.15
C LEU A 36 -15.59 -4.59 -1.69
N ILE A 37 -14.55 -4.25 -0.96
CA ILE A 37 -14.35 -4.67 0.43
C ILE A 37 -13.99 -3.47 1.30
N GLU A 38 -14.27 -3.58 2.59
CA GLU A 38 -13.73 -2.73 3.63
C GLU A 38 -12.68 -3.53 4.41
N ALA A 39 -11.51 -2.93 4.65
CA ALA A 39 -10.39 -3.64 5.24
C ALA A 39 -9.65 -2.78 6.27
N LYS A 40 -9.17 -3.42 7.34
CA LYS A 40 -8.40 -2.79 8.42
C LYS A 40 -7.00 -2.45 7.96
N LEU A 41 -6.52 -1.29 8.40
CA LEU A 41 -5.21 -0.77 8.06
C LEU A 41 -4.18 -1.12 9.14
N ASP A 42 -2.97 -1.49 8.72
CA ASP A 42 -1.83 -1.64 9.61
C ASP A 42 -1.02 -0.36 9.72
N LEU A 43 -0.94 0.41 8.64
CA LEU A 43 -0.21 1.67 8.63
C LEU A 43 -0.86 2.70 7.73
N VAL A 44 -0.91 3.96 8.20
CA VAL A 44 -1.24 5.13 7.39
C VAL A 44 -0.02 6.03 7.32
N LEU A 45 0.48 6.27 6.10
CA LEU A 45 1.67 7.06 5.85
C LEU A 45 1.32 8.45 5.35
N GLY A 46 2.03 9.46 5.85
CA GLY A 46 2.01 10.81 5.31
C GLY A 46 3.38 11.49 5.36
N ASN A 47 3.59 12.42 4.47
CA ASN A 47 4.77 13.28 4.45
C ASN A 47 4.37 14.74 4.66
N ASP A 48 5.33 15.64 4.60
CA ASP A 48 5.09 17.09 4.80
C ASP A 48 4.34 17.78 3.65
N VAL A 49 4.17 17.10 2.50
CA VAL A 49 3.32 17.56 1.39
C VAL A 49 1.87 17.13 1.59
N THR A 50 1.65 15.88 1.90
CA THR A 50 0.33 15.25 1.89
C THR A 50 -0.39 15.35 3.23
N THR A 51 0.35 15.27 4.35
CA THR A 51 -0.22 15.39 5.70
C THR A 51 -1.00 16.69 5.93
N PRO A 52 -0.53 17.87 5.54
CA PRO A 52 -1.29 19.11 5.76
C PRO A 52 -2.66 19.11 5.09
N VAL A 53 -2.75 18.53 3.90
CA VAL A 53 -4.02 18.40 3.17
C VAL A 53 -4.96 17.43 3.88
N ALA A 54 -4.44 16.27 4.28
CA ALA A 54 -5.21 15.28 5.03
C ALA A 54 -5.67 15.83 6.40
N VAL A 55 -4.82 16.57 7.12
CA VAL A 55 -5.18 17.23 8.39
C VAL A 55 -6.30 18.24 8.20
N SER A 56 -6.25 19.04 7.11
CA SER A 56 -7.35 19.96 6.80
C SER A 56 -8.69 19.24 6.59
N VAL A 57 -8.68 18.09 5.92
CA VAL A 57 -9.88 17.25 5.75
C VAL A 57 -10.32 16.65 7.08
N PHE A 58 -9.37 16.11 7.86
CA PHE A 58 -9.60 15.50 9.17
C PHE A 58 -10.33 16.49 10.12
N ASP A 59 -9.83 17.72 10.20
CA ASP A 59 -10.41 18.75 11.05
C ASP A 59 -11.78 19.22 10.54
N LYS A 60 -11.96 19.41 9.24
CA LYS A 60 -13.24 19.78 8.62
C LYS A 60 -14.31 18.71 8.79
N ALA A 61 -13.91 17.42 8.77
CA ALA A 61 -14.81 16.31 9.03
C ALA A 61 -15.19 16.16 10.51
N GLY A 62 -14.57 16.95 11.41
CA GLY A 62 -14.85 16.92 12.84
C GLY A 62 -14.25 15.70 13.56
N PHE A 63 -13.25 15.06 12.99
CA PHE A 63 -12.56 13.97 13.65
C PHE A 63 -11.75 14.49 14.85
N THR A 64 -11.92 13.86 16.01
CA THR A 64 -11.32 14.30 17.28
C THR A 64 -10.26 13.32 17.81
N ARG A 65 -10.11 12.16 17.18
CA ARG A 65 -9.16 11.13 17.56
C ARG A 65 -8.61 10.41 16.33
N VAL A 66 -7.42 9.88 16.44
CA VAL A 66 -6.87 8.91 15.50
C VAL A 66 -7.19 7.49 15.98
N PHE A 67 -7.25 6.53 15.06
CA PHE A 67 -7.57 5.14 15.42
C PHE A 67 -6.48 4.50 16.28
N ASP A 68 -5.22 4.72 15.91
CA ASP A 68 -4.05 4.23 16.63
C ASP A 68 -2.84 5.10 16.30
N LYS A 69 -2.24 5.71 17.34
CA LYS A 69 -1.06 6.57 17.18
C LYS A 69 0.20 5.81 16.77
N ASP A 70 0.23 4.50 17.03
CA ASP A 70 1.36 3.62 16.73
C ASP A 70 1.27 3.06 15.28
N LYS A 71 0.15 3.28 14.60
CA LYS A 71 -0.12 2.87 13.23
C LYS A 71 -0.22 4.04 12.24
N ILE A 72 0.33 5.18 12.62
CA ILE A 72 0.46 6.34 11.74
C ILE A 72 1.94 6.72 11.69
N ALA A 73 2.48 6.84 10.46
CA ALA A 73 3.83 7.34 10.24
C ALA A 73 3.79 8.67 9.49
N ILE A 74 4.53 9.66 9.97
CA ILE A 74 4.68 10.96 9.33
C ILE A 74 6.16 11.27 9.17
N VAL A 75 6.61 11.47 7.93
CA VAL A 75 8.01 11.74 7.59
C VAL A 75 8.12 13.09 6.90
N LEU A 76 8.96 13.98 7.42
CA LEU A 76 9.16 15.32 6.85
C LEU A 76 10.36 15.30 5.89
N ASP A 77 10.20 14.80 4.68
CA ASP A 77 11.30 14.55 3.74
C ASP A 77 11.25 15.34 2.42
N HIS A 78 10.24 16.21 2.23
CA HIS A 78 10.10 17.02 1.02
C HIS A 78 10.35 18.51 1.28
N TYR A 79 9.49 19.16 2.07
CA TYR A 79 9.49 20.62 2.33
C TYR A 79 9.59 20.92 3.82
N THR A 80 10.69 20.56 4.42
CA THR A 80 10.90 20.81 5.85
C THR A 80 11.24 22.29 6.13
N PRO A 81 10.78 22.83 7.28
CA PRO A 81 9.93 22.24 8.31
C PRO A 81 8.43 22.37 7.99
N CYS A 82 7.62 21.44 8.45
CA CYS A 82 6.15 21.46 8.29
C CYS A 82 5.44 21.65 9.64
N LYS A 83 4.95 22.85 9.91
CA LYS A 83 4.27 23.16 11.17
C LYS A 83 3.01 22.33 11.37
N THR A 84 2.16 22.21 10.35
CA THR A 84 0.90 21.46 10.43
C THR A 84 1.12 20.00 10.79
N ALA A 85 2.08 19.33 10.16
CA ALA A 85 2.42 17.95 10.48
C ALA A 85 2.96 17.78 11.91
N ARG A 86 3.81 18.72 12.37
CA ARG A 86 4.31 18.75 13.75
C ARG A 86 3.20 18.92 14.77
N ASP A 87 2.28 19.84 14.53
CA ASP A 87 1.17 20.14 15.44
C ASP A 87 0.20 18.95 15.52
N PHE A 88 -0.08 18.30 14.38
CA PHE A 88 -0.89 17.10 14.32
C PHE A 88 -0.22 15.94 15.07
N ALA A 89 1.06 15.69 14.82
CA ALA A 89 1.81 14.65 15.49
C ALA A 89 1.85 14.84 17.01
N ARG A 90 2.03 16.07 17.48
CA ARG A 90 1.98 16.42 18.91
C ARG A 90 0.58 16.24 19.51
N ARG A 91 -0.45 16.75 18.79
CA ARG A 91 -1.86 16.65 19.22
C ARG A 91 -2.29 15.22 19.51
N PHE A 92 -1.89 14.29 18.65
CA PHE A 92 -2.26 12.89 18.75
C PHE A 92 -1.15 11.97 19.25
N GLN A 93 0.01 12.53 19.61
CA GLN A 93 1.18 11.79 20.14
C GLN A 93 1.62 10.67 19.18
N ILE A 94 1.66 10.96 17.88
CA ILE A 94 2.05 9.99 16.85
C ILE A 94 3.46 9.46 17.16
N THR A 95 3.58 8.14 17.26
CA THR A 95 4.84 7.49 17.65
C THR A 95 5.88 7.52 16.53
N HIS A 96 5.45 7.29 15.30
CA HIS A 96 6.34 7.27 14.15
C HIS A 96 6.35 8.64 13.45
N PHE A 97 6.85 9.64 14.16
CA PHE A 97 7.04 10.98 13.63
C PHE A 97 8.53 11.28 13.45
N PHE A 98 8.94 11.51 12.21
CA PHE A 98 10.33 11.76 11.83
C PHE A 98 10.47 13.20 11.34
N ASP A 99 11.09 14.03 12.16
CA ASP A 99 11.31 15.45 11.91
C ASP A 99 12.72 15.71 11.35
N VAL A 100 13.03 16.96 11.07
CA VAL A 100 14.36 17.41 10.61
C VAL A 100 15.48 16.82 11.46
N GLY A 101 16.48 16.26 10.81
CA GLY A 101 17.61 15.60 11.46
C GLY A 101 17.39 14.12 11.80
N GLN A 102 16.18 13.61 11.63
CA GLN A 102 15.83 12.19 11.85
C GLN A 102 15.29 11.52 10.59
N VAL A 103 15.23 12.25 9.49
CA VAL A 103 14.61 11.84 8.24
C VAL A 103 15.60 11.27 7.25
N GLY A 104 15.09 10.47 6.35
CA GLY A 104 15.58 10.08 5.05
C GLY A 104 14.38 10.04 4.13
N ILE A 105 14.54 9.54 2.92
CA ILE A 105 13.42 9.28 2.01
C ILE A 105 12.45 8.32 2.71
N GLU A 106 11.18 8.70 2.86
CA GLU A 106 10.18 7.94 3.63
C GLU A 106 10.10 6.47 3.23
N HIS A 107 10.15 6.20 1.92
CA HIS A 107 10.06 4.83 1.39
C HIS A 107 11.31 3.97 1.60
N ALA A 108 12.43 4.56 2.02
CA ALA A 108 13.61 3.87 2.49
C ALA A 108 13.65 3.82 4.04
N LEU A 109 13.32 4.95 4.68
CA LEU A 109 13.38 5.10 6.13
C LEU A 109 12.47 4.10 6.87
N LEU A 110 11.20 3.97 6.45
CA LEU A 110 10.25 3.12 7.16
C LEU A 110 10.61 1.63 7.10
N PRO A 111 11.06 1.06 5.95
CA PRO A 111 11.63 -0.27 5.91
C PRO A 111 12.88 -0.45 6.78
N GLU A 112 13.82 0.49 6.72
CA GLU A 112 15.06 0.45 7.53
C GLU A 112 14.78 0.48 9.04
N LYS A 113 13.71 1.15 9.45
CA LYS A 113 13.25 1.20 10.84
C LYS A 113 12.41 -0.02 11.24
N GLY A 114 12.09 -0.92 10.32
CA GLY A 114 11.23 -2.08 10.58
C GLY A 114 9.78 -1.72 10.87
N ILE A 115 9.32 -0.55 10.39
CA ILE A 115 7.94 -0.07 10.58
C ILE A 115 7.00 -0.72 9.56
N VAL A 116 7.55 -1.19 8.46
CA VAL A 116 6.82 -1.88 7.39
C VAL A 116 7.21 -3.35 7.36
N ALA A 117 6.24 -4.25 7.34
CA ALA A 117 6.43 -5.70 7.31
C ALA A 117 5.65 -6.38 6.18
N PRO A 118 6.09 -7.59 5.75
CA PRO A 118 5.34 -8.40 4.80
C PRO A 118 3.94 -8.75 5.32
N GLY A 119 2.95 -8.72 4.43
CA GLY A 119 1.57 -9.07 4.75
C GLY A 119 0.74 -7.93 5.32
N GLU A 120 1.32 -6.77 5.58
CA GLU A 120 0.61 -5.58 6.05
C GLU A 120 -0.20 -4.91 4.94
N LEU A 121 -1.24 -4.19 5.37
CA LEU A 121 -2.07 -3.32 4.53
C LEU A 121 -1.80 -1.87 4.87
N ILE A 122 -1.19 -1.16 3.91
CA ILE A 122 -0.66 0.19 4.09
C ILE A 122 -1.31 1.15 3.09
N ILE A 123 -1.73 2.31 3.55
CA ILE A 123 -2.13 3.42 2.69
C ILE A 123 -1.27 4.65 2.96
N GLY A 124 -1.09 5.47 1.94
CA GLY A 124 -0.46 6.78 2.05
C GLY A 124 -1.00 7.72 0.99
N ALA A 125 -0.86 9.01 1.18
CA ALA A 125 -1.28 9.97 0.15
C ALA A 125 -0.14 10.35 -0.81
N ASP A 126 0.93 9.60 -0.80
CA ASP A 126 2.05 9.72 -1.73
C ASP A 126 1.93 8.74 -2.90
N SER A 127 2.33 9.16 -4.10
CA SER A 127 2.24 8.35 -5.32
C SER A 127 3.18 7.14 -5.33
N HIS A 128 4.22 7.13 -4.50
CA HIS A 128 5.20 6.05 -4.38
C HIS A 128 4.89 5.09 -3.22
N THR A 129 3.77 5.24 -2.54
CA THR A 129 3.37 4.37 -1.41
C THR A 129 3.36 2.88 -1.81
N CYS A 130 3.12 2.54 -3.07
CA CYS A 130 3.17 1.15 -3.57
C CYS A 130 4.55 0.49 -3.47
N THR A 131 5.63 1.24 -3.17
CA THR A 131 7.01 0.72 -3.03
C THR A 131 7.11 -0.41 -2.02
N TYR A 132 6.33 -0.40 -0.94
CA TYR A 132 6.36 -1.45 0.09
C TYR A 132 5.84 -2.80 -0.38
N GLY A 133 5.21 -2.85 -1.56
CA GLY A 133 4.90 -4.10 -2.25
C GLY A 133 6.14 -4.96 -2.52
N ALA A 134 7.31 -4.34 -2.71
CA ALA A 134 8.59 -5.03 -2.86
C ALA A 134 9.00 -5.84 -1.61
N LEU A 135 8.45 -5.49 -0.44
CA LEU A 135 8.65 -6.20 0.83
C LEU A 135 7.53 -7.23 1.10
N GLY A 136 6.54 -7.34 0.21
CA GLY A 136 5.42 -8.25 0.37
C GLY A 136 4.24 -7.67 1.17
N ALA A 137 4.16 -6.37 1.35
CA ALA A 137 2.96 -5.68 1.84
C ALA A 137 1.98 -5.40 0.69
N PHE A 138 0.69 -5.26 0.99
CA PHE A 138 -0.21 -4.55 0.09
C PHE A 138 -0.17 -3.07 0.45
N SER A 139 0.40 -2.27 -0.41
CA SER A 139 0.58 -0.85 -0.17
C SER A 139 0.14 -0.02 -1.37
N THR A 140 -0.64 1.02 -1.14
CA THR A 140 -1.19 1.83 -2.24
C THR A 140 -1.36 3.30 -1.87
N GLY A 141 -1.17 4.16 -2.88
CA GLY A 141 -1.48 5.57 -2.78
C GLY A 141 -2.99 5.81 -2.80
N VAL A 142 -3.46 6.72 -1.94
CA VAL A 142 -4.85 7.16 -1.86
C VAL A 142 -4.95 8.68 -1.84
N GLY A 143 -6.15 9.22 -2.01
CA GLY A 143 -6.37 10.65 -1.86
C GLY A 143 -6.24 11.10 -0.39
N SER A 144 -5.96 12.40 -0.20
CA SER A 144 -5.84 12.96 1.16
C SER A 144 -7.12 12.82 1.99
N THR A 145 -8.28 12.71 1.34
CA THR A 145 -9.57 12.43 1.99
C THR A 145 -9.61 11.02 2.59
N ASP A 146 -9.21 10.02 1.78
CA ASP A 146 -9.15 8.63 2.24
C ASP A 146 -8.06 8.44 3.31
N MET A 147 -6.92 9.14 3.17
CA MET A 147 -5.89 9.16 4.20
C MET A 147 -6.44 9.72 5.52
N ALA A 148 -7.18 10.85 5.49
CA ALA A 148 -7.77 11.43 6.69
C ALA A 148 -8.79 10.49 7.34
N ALA A 149 -9.66 9.85 6.54
CA ALA A 149 -10.60 8.84 7.02
C ALA A 149 -9.87 7.65 7.63
N GLY A 150 -8.85 7.12 6.96
CA GLY A 150 -8.02 6.03 7.44
C GLY A 150 -7.32 6.34 8.77
N MET A 151 -6.76 7.56 8.91
CA MET A 151 -6.20 8.01 10.20
C MET A 151 -7.22 8.05 11.33
N ALA A 152 -8.49 8.34 11.03
CA ALA A 152 -9.54 8.41 12.04
C ALA A 152 -10.15 7.05 12.37
N SER A 153 -10.41 6.20 11.37
CA SER A 153 -11.16 4.94 11.51
C SER A 153 -10.27 3.69 11.62
N GLY A 154 -9.08 3.71 11.03
CA GLY A 154 -8.23 2.52 10.90
C GLY A 154 -8.71 1.55 9.82
N GLU A 155 -9.60 1.98 8.96
CA GLU A 155 -10.19 1.18 7.89
C GLU A 155 -10.26 1.98 6.60
N ASN A 156 -10.25 1.29 5.45
CA ASN A 156 -10.52 1.90 4.16
C ASN A 156 -11.20 0.88 3.24
N TRP A 157 -11.91 1.40 2.25
CA TRP A 157 -12.51 0.58 1.21
C TRP A 157 -11.51 0.31 0.09
N PHE A 158 -11.60 -0.88 -0.51
CA PHE A 158 -10.77 -1.27 -1.65
C PHE A 158 -11.61 -2.01 -2.68
N ARG A 159 -11.33 -1.72 -3.93
CA ARG A 159 -11.70 -2.62 -5.01
C ARG A 159 -10.55 -3.59 -5.23
N VAL A 160 -10.76 -4.87 -5.00
CA VAL A 160 -9.71 -5.89 -5.16
C VAL A 160 -9.13 -5.84 -6.58
N PRO A 161 -7.81 -5.57 -6.75
CA PRO A 161 -7.22 -5.45 -8.07
C PRO A 161 -7.08 -6.81 -8.77
N SER A 162 -7.10 -6.80 -10.10
CA SER A 162 -6.57 -7.91 -10.88
C SER A 162 -5.05 -7.92 -10.82
N ALA A 163 -4.43 -9.08 -11.03
CA ALA A 163 -2.98 -9.22 -10.96
C ALA A 163 -2.34 -9.43 -12.33
N ILE A 164 -1.17 -8.85 -12.52
CA ILE A 164 -0.24 -9.15 -13.61
C ILE A 164 0.86 -10.04 -13.03
N LYS A 165 1.03 -11.22 -13.58
CA LYS A 165 2.15 -12.11 -13.24
C LYS A 165 3.32 -11.83 -14.19
N VAL A 166 4.46 -11.41 -13.64
CA VAL A 166 5.72 -11.23 -14.37
C VAL A 166 6.62 -12.41 -14.06
N VAL A 167 6.95 -13.19 -15.08
CA VAL A 167 7.84 -14.35 -14.94
C VAL A 167 9.23 -13.95 -15.48
N LEU A 168 10.21 -13.91 -14.59
CA LEU A 168 11.59 -13.66 -14.92
C LEU A 168 12.28 -14.99 -15.20
N THR A 169 12.91 -15.14 -16.38
CA THR A 169 13.59 -16.37 -16.79
C THR A 169 15.04 -16.09 -17.14
N GLY A 170 15.91 -17.08 -16.92
CA GLY A 170 17.34 -16.96 -17.20
C GLY A 170 18.11 -16.26 -16.08
N LYS A 171 19.24 -15.64 -16.45
CA LYS A 171 20.14 -14.97 -15.51
C LYS A 171 20.36 -13.52 -15.91
N MET A 172 20.38 -12.63 -14.92
CA MET A 172 20.76 -11.24 -15.14
C MET A 172 22.20 -11.14 -15.66
N ARG A 173 22.40 -10.29 -16.66
CA ARG A 173 23.73 -9.99 -17.19
C ARG A 173 24.49 -9.11 -16.19
N PRO A 174 25.82 -9.07 -16.25
CA PRO A 174 26.61 -8.10 -15.47
C PRO A 174 26.07 -6.68 -15.68
N TYR A 175 26.05 -5.90 -14.59
CA TYR A 175 25.58 -4.50 -14.53
C TYR A 175 24.09 -4.29 -14.76
N VAL A 176 23.27 -5.35 -14.89
CA VAL A 176 21.79 -5.26 -14.90
C VAL A 176 21.30 -5.35 -13.47
N SER A 177 20.40 -4.44 -13.10
CA SER A 177 19.79 -4.33 -11.76
C SER A 177 18.28 -4.45 -11.82
N GLY A 178 17.62 -4.49 -10.67
CA GLY A 178 16.15 -4.47 -10.58
C GLY A 178 15.54 -3.25 -11.24
N LYS A 179 16.23 -2.10 -11.25
CA LYS A 179 15.77 -0.89 -11.94
C LYS A 179 15.63 -1.10 -13.45
N ASP A 180 16.59 -1.81 -14.07
CA ASP A 180 16.53 -2.10 -15.51
C ASP A 180 15.35 -3.02 -15.83
N VAL A 181 15.06 -3.97 -14.95
CA VAL A 181 13.91 -4.88 -15.09
C VAL A 181 12.60 -4.11 -15.06
N ILE A 182 12.39 -3.23 -14.07
CA ILE A 182 11.14 -2.47 -13.99
C ILE A 182 10.99 -1.46 -15.12
N LEU A 183 12.07 -0.80 -15.53
CA LEU A 183 12.04 0.13 -16.66
C LEU A 183 11.74 -0.59 -17.98
N HIS A 184 12.29 -1.79 -18.18
CA HIS A 184 11.94 -2.63 -19.32
C HIS A 184 10.47 -3.03 -19.31
N LEU A 185 9.95 -3.45 -18.15
CA LEU A 185 8.54 -3.80 -18.00
C LEU A 185 7.62 -2.61 -18.32
N ILE A 186 7.93 -1.42 -17.79
CA ILE A 186 7.18 -0.19 -18.09
C ILE A 186 7.20 0.11 -19.58
N GLY A 187 8.35 -0.08 -20.24
CA GLY A 187 8.48 0.06 -21.70
C GLY A 187 7.58 -0.89 -22.49
N LEU A 188 7.30 -2.09 -21.95
CA LEU A 188 6.43 -3.08 -22.60
C LEU A 188 4.94 -2.81 -22.38
N ILE A 189 4.53 -2.44 -21.17
CA ILE A 189 3.10 -2.30 -20.81
C ILE A 189 2.61 -0.86 -20.82
N GLY A 190 3.50 0.12 -20.97
CA GLY A 190 3.22 1.55 -20.86
C GLY A 190 3.09 2.03 -19.41
N VAL A 191 3.05 3.35 -19.24
CA VAL A 191 2.98 3.99 -17.89
C VAL A 191 1.70 3.64 -17.14
N ASP A 192 0.60 3.41 -17.85
CA ASP A 192 -0.71 3.08 -17.30
C ASP A 192 -1.03 1.58 -17.32
N GLY A 193 -0.08 0.75 -17.79
CA GLY A 193 -0.33 -0.69 -18.04
C GLY A 193 -0.71 -1.49 -16.79
N ALA A 194 -0.31 -1.02 -15.62
CA ALA A 194 -0.65 -1.62 -14.32
C ALA A 194 -1.64 -0.78 -13.49
N LEU A 195 -2.31 0.21 -14.10
CA LEU A 195 -3.31 1.01 -13.39
C LEU A 195 -4.43 0.13 -12.81
N TYR A 196 -4.71 0.27 -11.51
CA TYR A 196 -5.64 -0.59 -10.73
C TYR A 196 -5.33 -2.09 -10.78
N LYS A 197 -4.06 -2.45 -10.92
CA LYS A 197 -3.59 -3.84 -10.91
C LYS A 197 -2.48 -4.02 -9.89
N SER A 198 -2.35 -5.23 -9.35
CA SER A 198 -1.15 -5.64 -8.65
C SER A 198 -0.17 -6.30 -9.63
N ILE A 199 1.12 -6.20 -9.35
CA ILE A 199 2.16 -6.91 -10.10
C ILE A 199 2.84 -7.88 -9.17
N GLU A 200 2.89 -9.17 -9.55
CA GLU A 200 3.62 -10.20 -8.83
C GLU A 200 4.79 -10.69 -9.67
N PHE A 201 6.01 -10.50 -9.16
CA PHE A 201 7.22 -10.99 -9.80
C PHE A 201 7.50 -12.42 -9.35
N THR A 202 7.83 -13.28 -10.30
CA THR A 202 8.18 -14.67 -10.06
C THR A 202 9.32 -15.05 -11.00
N GLY A 203 10.02 -16.14 -10.73
CA GLY A 203 11.12 -16.61 -11.55
C GLY A 203 11.34 -18.11 -11.38
N GLU A 204 12.29 -18.65 -12.14
CA GLU A 204 12.77 -20.04 -12.04
C GLU A 204 14.06 -20.09 -11.22
#